data_484d205c75f20669dd9e9a55e7b7d6ce
#
_entry.id   484d205c75f20669dd9e9a55e7b7d6ce
#
_cell.length_a   1.000
_cell.length_b   1.000
_cell.length_c   1.000
_cell.angle_alpha   90.00
_cell.angle_beta   90.00
_cell.angle_gamma   90.00
#
_symmetry.space_group_name_H-M   'P 1'
#
loop_
_entity.id
_entity.type
_entity.pdbx_description
1 polymer ?
#
loop_
_entity_poly.entity_id
_entity_poly.type
_entity_poly.pdbx_seq_one_letter_code
_entity_poly.pdbx_strand_id
1 'polypeptide(L)'
;MASPPPSDAEPSVRIDAGPDDADRPTRRPMPVRWAVAAFGLDVAIVVAFAAVGRRSHEESRDLGGVLGTAAPFLLGLVVGWVVVGLIARRTHDRYGTWLDVDGGFDIWLATVIVGLAARRVLWDRGIAVAFVIVAAVVLGLALMGWRGLAQRVRNGRAR
;
A
#
# COMPACT_ATOMS: atom_id res chain seq x y z
N MET A 1 60.68 -15.20 44.13
CA MET A 1 60.07 -14.73 42.85
C MET A 1 58.76 -15.49 42.69
N ALA A 2 57.69 -14.88 43.17
CA ALA A 2 56.35 -15.53 43.22
C ALA A 2 55.62 -15.18 41.95
N SER A 3 55.04 -16.20 41.28
CA SER A 3 54.20 -16.06 40.11
C SER A 3 52.88 -15.37 40.45
N PRO A 4 52.37 -14.48 39.59
CA PRO A 4 51.05 -13.86 39.82
C PRO A 4 49.93 -14.89 39.66
N PRO A 5 48.78 -14.71 40.37
CA PRO A 5 47.66 -15.62 40.27
C PRO A 5 46.96 -15.47 38.88
N PRO A 6 46.28 -16.52 38.42
CA PRO A 6 45.54 -16.47 37.14
C PRO A 6 44.41 -15.46 37.20
N SER A 7 44.31 -14.65 36.16
CA SER A 7 43.26 -13.68 35.93
C SER A 7 41.90 -14.40 35.88
N ASP A 8 40.96 -13.96 36.74
CA ASP A 8 39.58 -14.40 36.74
C ASP A 8 38.96 -14.04 35.40
N ALA A 9 38.79 -15.05 34.54
CA ALA A 9 38.04 -14.91 33.30
C ALA A 9 36.59 -14.55 33.66
N GLU A 10 36.21 -13.34 33.33
CA GLU A 10 34.80 -12.93 33.44
C GLU A 10 33.91 -13.97 32.75
N PRO A 11 32.81 -14.41 33.42
CA PRO A 11 31.85 -15.30 32.76
C PRO A 11 31.26 -14.55 31.58
N SER A 12 31.57 -15.01 30.37
CA SER A 12 30.87 -14.52 29.15
C SER A 12 29.36 -14.74 29.34
N VAL A 13 28.64 -13.64 29.56
CA VAL A 13 27.18 -13.64 29.61
C VAL A 13 26.71 -14.15 28.27
N ARG A 14 26.41 -15.43 28.20
CA ARG A 14 25.65 -16.02 27.10
C ARG A 14 24.26 -15.41 27.20
N ILE A 15 23.96 -14.44 26.37
CA ILE A 15 22.58 -13.97 26.16
C ILE A 15 21.89 -15.13 25.46
N ASP A 16 21.29 -16.02 26.24
CA ASP A 16 20.42 -17.04 25.70
C ASP A 16 19.25 -16.28 25.03
N ALA A 17 19.16 -16.40 23.71
CA ALA A 17 17.99 -15.97 22.97
C ALA A 17 16.79 -16.64 23.62
N GLY A 18 15.91 -15.84 24.23
CA GLY A 18 14.75 -16.36 24.95
C GLY A 18 13.89 -17.21 24.01
N PRO A 19 13.11 -18.17 24.56
CA PRO A 19 12.22 -19.01 23.77
C PRO A 19 11.23 -18.23 22.89
N ASP A 20 11.00 -16.95 23.20
CA ASP A 20 10.12 -16.05 22.43
C ASP A 20 10.73 -15.60 21.07
N ASP A 21 12.03 -15.70 20.87
CA ASP A 21 12.65 -15.34 19.59
C ASP A 21 12.57 -16.47 18.54
N ALA A 22 12.39 -17.72 18.99
CA ALA A 22 12.27 -18.88 18.10
C ALA A 22 10.88 -19.00 17.45
N ASP A 23 9.86 -18.35 18.00
CA ASP A 23 8.45 -18.48 17.56
C ASP A 23 7.94 -17.26 16.77
N ARG A 24 8.83 -16.32 16.41
CA ARG A 24 8.45 -15.26 15.49
C ARG A 24 8.26 -15.86 14.09
N PRO A 25 7.02 -15.93 13.59
CA PRO A 25 6.79 -16.48 12.26
C PRO A 25 7.61 -15.67 11.26
N THR A 26 8.62 -16.29 10.66
CA THR A 26 9.39 -15.72 9.56
C THR A 26 8.40 -15.54 8.40
N ARG A 27 7.82 -14.35 8.29
CA ARG A 27 6.91 -14.01 7.20
C ARG A 27 7.67 -14.14 5.88
N ARG A 28 7.30 -15.13 5.08
CA ARG A 28 7.93 -15.38 3.78
C ARG A 28 7.72 -14.18 2.85
N PRO A 29 8.74 -13.81 2.06
CA PRO A 29 8.60 -12.73 1.08
C PRO A 29 7.42 -12.99 0.15
N MET A 30 6.59 -11.95 -0.03
CA MET A 30 5.50 -12.05 -0.99
C MET A 30 6.08 -12.15 -2.41
N PRO A 31 5.68 -13.17 -3.20
CA PRO A 31 6.11 -13.28 -4.59
C PRO A 31 5.73 -12.03 -5.38
N VAL A 32 6.65 -11.51 -6.19
CA VAL A 32 6.47 -10.30 -7.02
C VAL A 32 5.18 -10.35 -7.85
N ARG A 33 4.78 -11.55 -8.32
CA ARG A 33 3.52 -11.75 -9.06
C ARG A 33 2.28 -11.25 -8.33
N TRP A 34 2.22 -11.38 -6.99
CA TRP A 34 1.09 -10.90 -6.20
C TRP A 34 1.10 -9.37 -6.07
N ALA A 35 2.28 -8.75 -5.95
CA ALA A 35 2.39 -7.30 -5.97
C ALA A 35 1.94 -6.73 -7.31
N VAL A 36 2.36 -7.34 -8.43
CA VAL A 36 1.93 -6.95 -9.78
C VAL A 36 0.42 -7.12 -9.96
N ALA A 37 -0.14 -8.24 -9.50
CA ALA A 37 -1.59 -8.46 -9.58
C ALA A 37 -2.38 -7.44 -8.75
N ALA A 38 -1.91 -7.13 -7.54
CA ALA A 38 -2.52 -6.13 -6.67
C ALA A 38 -2.46 -4.72 -7.29
N PHE A 39 -1.31 -4.33 -7.84
CA PHE A 39 -1.16 -3.07 -8.57
C PHE A 39 -2.09 -3.01 -9.78
N GLY A 40 -2.15 -4.07 -10.58
CA GLY A 40 -3.05 -4.16 -11.74
C GLY A 40 -4.52 -4.02 -11.34
N LEU A 41 -4.94 -4.60 -10.21
CA LEU A 41 -6.29 -4.45 -9.68
C LEU A 41 -6.56 -3.01 -9.24
N ASP A 42 -5.61 -2.37 -8.55
CA ASP A 42 -5.73 -0.96 -8.15
C ASP A 42 -5.86 -0.04 -9.38
N VAL A 43 -5.06 -0.27 -10.42
CA VAL A 43 -5.18 0.46 -11.70
C VAL A 43 -6.57 0.27 -12.30
N ALA A 44 -7.08 -0.96 -12.35
CA ALA A 44 -8.41 -1.26 -12.88
C ALA A 44 -9.51 -0.53 -12.09
N ILE A 45 -9.39 -0.46 -10.76
CA ILE A 45 -10.32 0.27 -9.89
C ILE A 45 -10.32 1.77 -10.22
N VAL A 46 -9.15 2.40 -10.37
CA VAL A 46 -9.02 3.82 -10.70
C VAL A 46 -9.61 4.12 -12.09
N VAL A 47 -9.33 3.28 -13.08
CA VAL A 47 -9.89 3.43 -14.44
C VAL A 47 -11.40 3.23 -14.43
N ALA A 48 -11.92 2.24 -13.72
CA ALA A 48 -13.36 2.00 -13.57
C ALA A 48 -14.05 3.19 -12.90
N PHE A 49 -13.46 3.75 -11.83
CA PHE A 49 -13.96 4.97 -11.18
C PHE A 49 -14.09 6.13 -12.19
N ALA A 50 -13.03 6.38 -12.98
CA ALA A 50 -13.03 7.44 -13.99
C ALA A 50 -14.10 7.18 -15.08
N ALA A 51 -14.24 5.94 -15.53
CA ALA A 51 -15.23 5.58 -16.55
C ALA A 51 -16.67 5.74 -16.07
N VAL A 52 -16.95 5.33 -14.82
CA VAL A 52 -18.28 5.51 -14.20
C VAL A 52 -18.60 6.98 -13.97
N GLY A 53 -17.61 7.75 -13.44
CA GLY A 53 -17.79 9.18 -13.20
C GLY A 53 -18.13 9.96 -14.48
N ARG A 54 -17.52 9.63 -15.61
CA ARG A 54 -17.84 10.26 -16.90
C ARG A 54 -19.24 9.91 -17.42
N ARG A 55 -19.69 8.68 -17.19
CA ARG A 55 -21.06 8.26 -17.61
C ARG A 55 -22.16 9.06 -16.93
N SER A 56 -21.96 9.45 -15.68
CA SER A 56 -22.94 10.22 -14.91
C SER A 56 -23.07 11.69 -15.34
N HIS A 57 -22.13 12.20 -16.17
CA HIS A 57 -22.11 13.59 -16.63
C HIS A 57 -22.34 13.73 -18.15
N GLU A 58 -22.84 12.70 -18.84
CA GLU A 58 -23.10 12.70 -20.30
C GLU A 58 -21.88 13.08 -21.15
N GLU A 59 -20.68 13.00 -20.60
CA GLU A 59 -19.44 13.24 -21.34
C GLU A 59 -19.15 12.11 -22.34
N SER A 60 -18.48 12.41 -23.43
CA SER A 60 -18.12 11.42 -24.45
C SER A 60 -17.39 10.21 -23.84
N ARG A 61 -17.77 9.02 -24.29
CA ARG A 61 -17.25 7.72 -23.79
C ARG A 61 -15.93 7.32 -24.50
N ASP A 62 -15.24 8.27 -25.08
CA ASP A 62 -13.98 7.99 -25.74
C ASP A 62 -12.89 7.59 -24.72
N LEU A 63 -11.99 6.68 -25.11
CA LEU A 63 -10.92 6.19 -24.26
C LEU A 63 -9.99 7.32 -23.81
N GLY A 64 -9.73 8.33 -24.66
CA GLY A 64 -8.92 9.47 -24.34
C GLY A 64 -9.47 10.28 -23.16
N GLY A 65 -10.77 10.51 -23.14
CA GLY A 65 -11.44 11.20 -22.04
C GLY A 65 -11.40 10.42 -20.73
N VAL A 66 -11.61 9.08 -20.77
CA VAL A 66 -11.49 8.25 -19.57
C VAL A 66 -10.08 8.27 -19.02
N LEU A 67 -9.07 8.09 -19.89
CA LEU A 67 -7.66 8.14 -19.49
C LEU A 67 -7.27 9.52 -18.96
N GLY A 68 -7.73 10.60 -19.60
CA GLY A 68 -7.50 11.97 -19.13
C GLY A 68 -8.10 12.26 -17.75
N THR A 69 -9.21 11.60 -17.41
CA THR A 69 -9.83 11.69 -16.07
C THR A 69 -9.12 10.79 -15.06
N ALA A 70 -8.67 9.61 -15.48
CA ALA A 70 -7.95 8.66 -14.62
C ALA A 70 -6.50 9.09 -14.33
N ALA A 71 -5.82 9.74 -15.28
CA ALA A 71 -4.40 10.04 -15.25
C ALA A 71 -3.92 10.70 -13.94
N PRO A 72 -4.55 11.75 -13.41
CA PRO A 72 -4.12 12.35 -12.14
C PRO A 72 -4.19 11.37 -10.96
N PHE A 73 -5.21 10.51 -10.92
CA PHE A 73 -5.36 9.51 -9.86
C PHE A 73 -4.41 8.32 -10.06
N LEU A 74 -4.11 7.93 -11.30
CA LEU A 74 -3.07 6.93 -11.59
C LEU A 74 -1.69 7.42 -11.16
N LEU A 75 -1.39 8.72 -11.35
CA LEU A 75 -0.16 9.32 -10.81
C LEU A 75 -0.13 9.19 -9.28
N GLY A 76 -1.22 9.55 -8.60
CA GLY A 76 -1.34 9.41 -7.14
C GLY A 76 -1.19 7.96 -6.68
N LEU A 77 -1.76 7.01 -7.43
CA LEU A 77 -1.62 5.58 -7.16
C LEU A 77 -0.17 5.12 -7.23
N VAL A 78 0.56 5.51 -8.29
CA VAL A 78 1.99 5.18 -8.44
C VAL A 78 2.80 5.76 -7.27
N VAL A 79 2.55 7.03 -6.91
CA VAL A 79 3.22 7.66 -5.76
C VAL A 79 2.93 6.88 -4.48
N GLY A 80 1.69 6.50 -4.22
CA GLY A 80 1.30 5.70 -3.05
C GLY A 80 2.05 4.36 -2.99
N TRP A 81 2.11 3.63 -4.11
CA TRP A 81 2.84 2.37 -4.19
C TRP A 81 4.35 2.53 -3.96
N VAL A 82 4.94 3.60 -4.49
CA VAL A 82 6.36 3.91 -4.26
C VAL A 82 6.62 4.23 -2.80
N VAL A 83 5.78 5.08 -2.18
CA VAL A 83 5.92 5.47 -0.76
C VAL A 83 5.82 4.24 0.15
N VAL A 84 4.78 3.42 -0.02
CA VAL A 84 4.61 2.19 0.77
C VAL A 84 5.77 1.23 0.55
N GLY A 85 6.26 1.10 -0.69
CA GLY A 85 7.44 0.28 -1.01
C GLY A 85 8.72 0.78 -0.35
N LEU A 86 8.92 2.10 -0.28
CA LEU A 86 10.08 2.69 0.40
C LEU A 86 10.02 2.52 1.92
N ILE A 87 8.84 2.71 2.52
CA ILE A 87 8.62 2.47 3.96
C ILE A 87 8.90 1.01 4.28
N ALA A 88 8.32 0.07 3.53
CA ALA A 88 8.53 -1.36 3.71
C ALA A 88 10.01 -1.78 3.62
N ARG A 89 10.80 -1.12 2.77
CA ARG A 89 12.25 -1.36 2.70
C ARG A 89 13.01 -0.89 3.94
N ARG A 90 12.58 0.22 4.54
CA ARG A 90 13.23 0.82 5.72
C ARG A 90 12.90 0.06 7.00
N THR A 91 11.68 -0.44 7.13
CA THR A 91 11.22 -1.12 8.35
C THR A 91 11.58 -2.61 8.38
N HIS A 92 12.30 -3.15 7.38
CA HIS A 92 12.57 -4.60 7.20
C HIS A 92 11.30 -5.46 7.13
N ASP A 93 10.13 -4.85 7.19
CA ASP A 93 8.83 -5.53 7.11
C ASP A 93 8.36 -5.56 5.64
N ARG A 94 9.15 -6.30 4.82
CA ARG A 94 8.92 -6.38 3.37
C ARG A 94 7.66 -7.15 2.98
N TYR A 95 6.87 -7.61 3.95
CA TYR A 95 5.90 -8.67 3.71
C TYR A 95 4.51 -8.31 4.20
N GLY A 96 3.63 -8.11 3.25
CA GLY A 96 2.22 -7.90 3.51
C GLY A 96 1.71 -6.48 3.32
N THR A 97 2.57 -5.46 3.45
CA THR A 97 2.16 -4.04 3.49
C THR A 97 1.28 -3.60 2.32
N TRP A 98 1.51 -4.09 1.10
CA TRP A 98 0.67 -3.73 -0.06
C TRP A 98 -0.69 -4.45 -0.10
N LEU A 99 -0.78 -5.64 0.52
CA LEU A 99 -2.00 -6.43 0.58
C LEU A 99 -2.76 -6.23 1.90
N ASP A 100 -2.16 -5.56 2.87
CA ASP A 100 -2.78 -5.27 4.14
C ASP A 100 -3.62 -3.99 4.06
N VAL A 101 -4.62 -3.88 4.92
CA VAL A 101 -5.51 -2.72 4.96
C VAL A 101 -4.74 -1.45 5.28
N ASP A 102 -3.73 -1.52 6.16
CA ASP A 102 -2.90 -0.37 6.54
C ASP A 102 -2.14 0.20 5.33
N GLY A 103 -1.42 -0.65 4.58
CA GLY A 103 -0.77 -0.21 3.34
C GLY A 103 -1.77 0.23 2.27
N GLY A 104 -2.98 -0.35 2.27
CA GLY A 104 -4.10 0.07 1.43
C GLY A 104 -4.57 1.48 1.77
N PHE A 105 -4.58 1.84 3.05
CA PHE A 105 -4.92 3.19 3.51
C PHE A 105 -3.92 4.23 2.99
N ASP A 106 -2.63 3.96 3.11
CA ASP A 106 -1.57 4.86 2.63
C ASP A 106 -1.63 5.04 1.11
N ILE A 107 -1.84 3.94 0.36
CA ILE A 107 -2.03 3.98 -1.10
C ILE A 107 -3.27 4.79 -1.47
N TRP A 108 -4.41 4.57 -0.80
CA TRP A 108 -5.61 5.34 -1.02
C TRP A 108 -5.40 6.82 -0.73
N LEU A 109 -4.82 7.15 0.42
CA LEU A 109 -4.59 8.54 0.83
C LEU A 109 -3.71 9.28 -0.19
N ALA A 110 -2.61 8.66 -0.61
CA ALA A 110 -1.75 9.20 -1.65
C ALA A 110 -2.49 9.34 -3.00
N THR A 111 -3.29 8.34 -3.38
CA THR A 111 -4.09 8.37 -4.61
C THR A 111 -5.05 9.55 -4.63
N VAL A 112 -5.74 9.82 -3.52
CA VAL A 112 -6.69 10.92 -3.42
C VAL A 112 -5.98 12.27 -3.34
N ILE A 113 -5.03 12.44 -2.43
CA ILE A 113 -4.36 13.73 -2.21
C ILE A 113 -3.55 14.14 -3.44
N VAL A 114 -2.65 13.26 -3.91
CA VAL A 114 -1.80 13.56 -5.07
C VAL A 114 -2.64 13.64 -6.35
N GLY A 115 -3.65 12.77 -6.49
CA GLY A 115 -4.56 12.79 -7.64
C GLY A 115 -5.36 14.09 -7.74
N LEU A 116 -5.92 14.59 -6.65
CA LEU A 116 -6.62 15.87 -6.61
C LEU A 116 -5.68 17.04 -6.84
N ALA A 117 -4.50 17.04 -6.21
CA ALA A 117 -3.49 18.07 -6.42
C ALA A 117 -3.03 18.11 -7.89
N ALA A 118 -2.70 16.95 -8.47
CA ALA A 118 -2.34 16.85 -9.87
C ALA A 118 -3.47 17.33 -10.79
N ARG A 119 -4.72 16.91 -10.52
CA ARG A 119 -5.90 17.37 -11.26
C ARG A 119 -6.00 18.89 -11.29
N ARG A 120 -5.72 19.55 -10.17
CA ARG A 120 -5.79 21.03 -10.07
C ARG A 120 -4.61 21.70 -10.76
N VAL A 121 -3.38 21.20 -10.55
CA VAL A 121 -2.15 21.88 -10.96
C VAL A 121 -1.75 21.53 -12.40
N LEU A 122 -1.80 20.25 -12.77
CA LEU A 122 -1.30 19.77 -14.06
C LEU A 122 -2.39 19.72 -15.13
N TRP A 123 -3.66 19.48 -14.74
CA TRP A 123 -4.78 19.39 -15.67
C TRP A 123 -5.68 20.64 -15.67
N ASP A 124 -5.39 21.63 -14.82
CA ASP A 124 -6.16 22.88 -14.66
C ASP A 124 -7.69 22.64 -14.57
N ARG A 125 -8.08 21.57 -13.94
CA ARG A 125 -9.49 21.22 -13.77
C ARG A 125 -9.98 21.62 -12.39
N GLY A 126 -11.15 22.27 -12.34
CA GLY A 126 -11.82 22.63 -11.09
C GLY A 126 -12.04 21.43 -10.18
N ILE A 127 -12.01 21.66 -8.86
CA ILE A 127 -12.28 20.66 -7.82
C ILE A 127 -13.57 21.07 -7.12
N ALA A 128 -14.70 20.43 -7.55
CA ALA A 128 -15.95 20.56 -6.81
C ALA A 128 -15.88 19.72 -5.52
N VAL A 129 -16.37 20.25 -4.39
CA VAL A 129 -16.37 19.55 -3.10
C VAL A 129 -17.08 18.20 -3.20
N ALA A 130 -18.20 18.13 -3.92
CA ALA A 130 -18.91 16.89 -4.17
C ALA A 130 -18.03 15.83 -4.87
N PHE A 131 -17.21 16.26 -5.84
CA PHE A 131 -16.27 15.36 -6.53
C PHE A 131 -15.19 14.83 -5.56
N VAL A 132 -14.66 15.68 -4.67
CA VAL A 132 -13.67 15.27 -3.65
C VAL A 132 -14.26 14.17 -2.75
N ILE A 133 -15.47 14.39 -2.26
CA ILE A 133 -16.15 13.43 -1.37
C ILE A 133 -16.39 12.11 -2.11
N VAL A 134 -16.94 12.16 -3.33
CA VAL A 134 -17.20 10.94 -4.11
C VAL A 134 -15.90 10.20 -4.43
N ALA A 135 -14.86 10.91 -4.87
CA ALA A 135 -13.56 10.29 -5.17
C ALA A 135 -12.95 9.64 -3.92
N ALA A 136 -12.93 10.35 -2.78
CA ALA A 136 -12.38 9.83 -1.54
C ALA A 136 -13.14 8.57 -1.07
N VAL A 137 -14.47 8.64 -1.03
CA VAL A 137 -15.32 7.54 -0.54
C VAL A 137 -15.25 6.32 -1.48
N VAL A 138 -15.45 6.53 -2.79
CA VAL A 138 -15.52 5.41 -3.75
C VAL A 138 -14.17 4.73 -3.90
N LEU A 139 -13.08 5.50 -4.06
CA LEU A 139 -11.73 4.93 -4.12
C LEU A 139 -11.33 4.29 -2.80
N GLY A 140 -11.71 4.88 -1.66
CA GLY A 140 -11.46 4.29 -0.34
C GLY A 140 -12.13 2.95 -0.16
N LEU A 141 -13.43 2.88 -0.42
CA LEU A 141 -14.20 1.64 -0.32
C LEU A 141 -13.67 0.55 -1.28
N ALA A 142 -13.30 0.93 -2.50
CA ALA A 142 -12.82 -0.02 -3.48
C ALA A 142 -11.38 -0.48 -3.18
N LEU A 143 -10.42 0.44 -2.94
CA LEU A 143 -9.02 0.10 -2.71
C LEU A 143 -8.79 -0.61 -1.37
N MET A 144 -9.51 -0.22 -0.32
CA MET A 144 -9.41 -0.90 0.99
C MET A 144 -10.31 -2.14 1.06
N GLY A 145 -11.48 -2.10 0.43
CA GLY A 145 -12.47 -3.18 0.48
C GLY A 145 -11.94 -4.50 -0.09
N TRP A 146 -11.31 -4.48 -1.27
CA TRP A 146 -10.74 -5.70 -1.83
C TRP A 146 -9.58 -6.26 -0.98
N ARG A 147 -8.78 -5.39 -0.33
CA ARG A 147 -7.72 -5.83 0.59
C ARG A 147 -8.29 -6.48 1.84
N GLY A 148 -9.33 -5.88 2.42
CA GLY A 148 -10.04 -6.47 3.56
C GLY A 148 -10.64 -7.83 3.23
N LEU A 149 -11.21 -7.99 2.03
CA LEU A 149 -11.72 -9.29 1.56
C LEU A 149 -10.59 -10.30 1.36
N ALA A 150 -9.48 -9.90 0.74
CA ALA A 150 -8.31 -10.75 0.55
C ALA A 150 -7.72 -11.22 1.89
N GLN A 151 -7.66 -10.35 2.90
CA GLN A 151 -7.20 -10.72 4.25
C GLN A 151 -8.14 -11.73 4.90
N ARG A 152 -9.45 -11.53 4.81
CA ARG A 152 -10.44 -12.49 5.36
C ARG A 152 -10.29 -13.87 4.75
N VAL A 153 -10.15 -13.95 3.42
CA VAL A 153 -9.96 -15.24 2.72
C VAL A 153 -8.66 -15.91 3.12
N ARG A 154 -7.58 -15.18 3.27
CA ARG A 154 -6.28 -15.72 3.72
C ARG A 154 -6.39 -16.28 5.15
N ASN A 155 -6.98 -15.52 6.06
CA ASN A 155 -7.12 -15.92 7.47
C ASN A 155 -8.09 -17.11 7.65
N GLY A 156 -9.13 -17.20 6.81
CA GLY A 156 -10.07 -18.33 6.83
C GLY A 156 -9.47 -19.65 6.33
N ARG A 157 -8.42 -19.61 5.50
CA ARG A 157 -7.70 -20.82 5.03
C ARG A 157 -6.62 -21.32 6.01
N ALA A 158 -6.28 -20.54 7.01
CA ALA A 158 -5.28 -20.89 8.03
C ALA A 158 -5.89 -21.54 9.29
N ARG A 159 -7.21 -21.69 9.32
CA ARG A 159 -7.98 -22.39 10.36
C ARG A 159 -8.43 -23.74 9.87
#